data_95a26fc2e4b0fbf6a691fb8f873b81a1
#
_entry.id   95a26fc2e4b0fbf6a691fb8f873b81a1
#
_cell.length_a   1.000
_cell.length_b   1.000
_cell.length_c   1.000
_cell.angle_alpha   90.00
_cell.angle_beta   90.00
_cell.angle_gamma   90.00
#
_symmetry.space_group_name_H-M   'P 1'
#
loop_
_entity.id
_entity.type
_entity.pdbx_description
1 polymer ?
#
loop_
_entity_poly.entity_id
_entity_poly.type
_entity_poly.pdbx_seq_one_letter_code
_entity_poly.pdbx_strand_id
1 'polypeptide(L)'
;MRTLIQALKTKELRNKILFTLGIIIIYRIGSFIPTPGVDYTVVQQCVGKMNNASENFIGLVNLFSGGAMLQLSIFALGVMPYITASIVIQLLRVVIPRFEALHKEGQSGEAKLTQYTRYLTIGLAVLQSTTILVTARSGALFNYQCSQVVPDGSVWNLVVMVLIMTGGTGLIMWMAELVTDTGLGQGMSSLIFMSICSGFLPQLWEIGWGTNGTDGNWGKFAAVVGTLLVIMILVIYVELAQRRIPVQYTRRMIGRKMYGGSSTYLPLKINMSGVIPPIFASSILAVPTLIAQFGNSDQSWVKWINSNLANTTSVWYIALYALMIVFFCFFYTEITFNPDETADNMKQYGGFIPGIRAGSATSNYLSYVMNRLNTVGAVYLLFVALIPTVLIMALNLNTKLPFGGTTILIIAGVGLDTLRQAKAQTEQFQYAGFLFEDTDHKEGK
;
A
#
# COMPACT_ATOMS: atom_id res chain seq x y z
N MET A 1 -2.34 14.74 -18.99
CA MET A 1 -3.29 15.84 -18.73
C MET A 1 -4.54 15.80 -19.63
N ARG A 2 -4.41 15.60 -20.95
CA ARG A 2 -5.59 15.50 -21.85
C ARG A 2 -6.59 14.42 -21.45
N THR A 3 -6.10 13.23 -21.05
CA THR A 3 -6.94 12.11 -20.59
C THR A 3 -7.72 12.40 -19.30
N LEU A 4 -7.13 13.11 -18.33
CA LEU A 4 -7.82 13.51 -17.10
C LEU A 4 -8.92 14.57 -17.39
N ILE A 5 -8.66 15.50 -18.30
CA ILE A 5 -9.64 16.51 -18.70
C ILE A 5 -10.81 15.85 -19.48
N GLN A 6 -10.52 14.85 -20.30
CA GLN A 6 -11.53 14.03 -20.99
C GLN A 6 -12.33 13.18 -20.01
N ALA A 7 -11.67 12.60 -19.01
CA ALA A 7 -12.32 11.85 -17.94
C ALA A 7 -13.34 12.69 -17.16
N LEU A 8 -13.03 13.96 -16.88
CA LEU A 8 -13.95 14.89 -16.21
C LEU A 8 -15.13 15.34 -17.10
N LYS A 9 -15.01 15.23 -18.42
CA LYS A 9 -16.12 15.54 -19.37
C LYS A 9 -17.17 14.42 -19.43
N THR A 10 -16.80 13.17 -19.24
CA THR A 10 -17.74 12.03 -19.20
C THR A 10 -18.50 12.02 -17.88
N LYS A 11 -19.85 12.10 -17.94
CA LYS A 11 -20.73 12.20 -16.77
C LYS A 11 -20.54 11.04 -15.78
N GLU A 12 -20.41 9.82 -16.29
CA GLU A 12 -20.26 8.62 -15.45
C GLU A 12 -18.90 8.59 -14.71
N LEU A 13 -17.83 8.91 -15.41
CA LEU A 13 -16.50 8.91 -14.81
C LEU A 13 -16.34 10.06 -13.81
N ARG A 14 -16.95 11.23 -14.11
CA ARG A 14 -17.03 12.35 -13.16
C ARG A 14 -17.74 11.95 -11.87
N ASN A 15 -18.87 11.23 -11.96
CA ASN A 15 -19.59 10.75 -10.78
C ASN A 15 -18.74 9.80 -9.95
N LYS A 16 -18.00 8.87 -10.57
CA LYS A 16 -17.08 7.96 -9.88
C LYS A 16 -15.95 8.70 -9.17
N ILE A 17 -15.36 9.72 -9.82
CA ILE A 17 -14.32 10.56 -9.22
C ILE A 17 -14.89 11.35 -8.04
N LEU A 18 -16.05 11.99 -8.19
CA LEU A 18 -16.69 12.74 -7.11
C LEU A 18 -17.06 11.84 -5.94
N PHE A 19 -17.53 10.62 -6.20
CA PHE A 19 -17.84 9.63 -5.17
C PHE A 19 -16.58 9.23 -4.39
N THR A 20 -15.48 8.92 -5.09
CA THR A 20 -14.19 8.59 -4.47
C THR A 20 -13.69 9.76 -3.60
N LEU A 21 -13.74 11.00 -4.11
CA LEU A 21 -13.37 12.19 -3.35
C LEU A 21 -14.27 12.40 -2.13
N GLY A 22 -15.58 12.15 -2.25
CA GLY A 22 -16.53 12.22 -1.14
C GLY A 22 -16.16 11.25 -0.01
N ILE A 23 -15.85 10.00 -0.33
CA ILE A 23 -15.40 9.00 0.66
C ILE A 23 -14.09 9.41 1.31
N ILE A 24 -13.13 9.94 0.54
CA ILE A 24 -11.85 10.43 1.08
C ILE A 24 -12.08 11.57 2.08
N ILE A 25 -13.00 12.50 1.80
CA ILE A 25 -13.35 13.59 2.71
C ILE A 25 -13.96 13.03 4.00
N ILE A 26 -14.91 12.09 3.91
CA ILE A 26 -15.52 11.45 5.08
C ILE A 26 -14.47 10.73 5.92
N TYR A 27 -13.58 9.96 5.28
CA TYR A 27 -12.45 9.31 5.94
C TYR A 27 -11.58 10.33 6.68
N ARG A 28 -11.30 11.47 6.04
CA ARG A 28 -10.47 12.52 6.64
C ARG A 28 -11.14 13.19 7.84
N ILE A 29 -12.43 13.46 7.77
CA ILE A 29 -13.21 13.99 8.91
C ILE A 29 -13.15 13.01 10.07
N GLY A 30 -13.40 11.70 9.83
CA GLY A 30 -13.36 10.67 10.88
C GLY A 30 -11.99 10.49 11.53
N SER A 31 -10.88 10.83 10.83
CA SER A 31 -9.54 10.78 11.40
C SER A 31 -9.24 11.90 12.41
N PHE A 32 -10.06 12.94 12.48
CA PHE A 32 -9.96 14.02 13.46
C PHE A 32 -10.90 13.87 14.66
N ILE A 33 -11.88 12.96 14.58
CA ILE A 33 -12.84 12.75 15.69
C ILE A 33 -12.17 11.88 16.75
N PRO A 34 -11.88 12.40 17.97
CA PRO A 34 -11.26 11.61 19.02
C PRO A 34 -12.19 10.51 19.51
N THR A 35 -11.62 9.40 19.98
CA THR A 35 -12.39 8.33 20.61
C THR A 35 -12.98 8.82 21.92
N PRO A 36 -14.25 8.54 22.25
CA PRO A 36 -14.83 8.88 23.54
C PRO A 36 -14.00 8.34 24.71
N GLY A 37 -13.75 9.17 25.72
CA GLY A 37 -12.90 8.82 26.86
C GLY A 37 -11.45 9.30 26.75
N VAL A 38 -11.06 9.95 25.65
CA VAL A 38 -9.75 10.58 25.45
C VAL A 38 -9.85 12.09 25.70
N ASP A 39 -8.95 12.64 26.50
CA ASP A 39 -8.85 14.10 26.65
C ASP A 39 -8.05 14.69 25.47
N TYR A 40 -8.78 15.27 24.53
CA TYR A 40 -8.22 15.85 23.31
C TYR A 40 -7.25 17.01 23.58
N THR A 41 -7.49 17.78 24.62
CA THR A 41 -6.63 18.93 25.00
C THR A 41 -5.26 18.47 25.46
N VAL A 42 -5.23 17.42 26.28
CA VAL A 42 -3.99 16.78 26.75
C VAL A 42 -3.25 16.13 25.59
N VAL A 43 -3.97 15.43 24.69
CA VAL A 43 -3.37 14.82 23.49
C VAL A 43 -2.67 15.85 22.61
N GLN A 44 -3.31 16.99 22.32
CA GLN A 44 -2.70 18.05 21.52
C GLN A 44 -1.44 18.64 22.15
N GLN A 45 -1.45 18.87 23.48
CA GLN A 45 -0.27 19.33 24.22
C GLN A 45 0.85 18.29 24.18
N CYS A 46 0.53 17.01 24.27
CA CYS A 46 1.48 15.92 24.21
C CYS A 46 2.10 15.75 22.85
N VAL A 47 1.30 15.78 21.77
CA VAL A 47 1.77 15.73 20.40
C VAL A 47 2.69 16.93 20.08
N GLY A 48 2.37 18.13 20.61
CA GLY A 48 3.22 19.32 20.48
C GLY A 48 4.58 19.18 21.16
N LYS A 49 4.66 18.44 22.28
CA LYS A 49 5.89 18.21 23.04
C LYS A 49 6.75 17.05 22.48
N MET A 50 6.17 16.17 21.66
CA MET A 50 6.85 15.00 21.08
C MET A 50 7.85 15.35 19.97
N ASN A 51 8.50 16.50 20.05
CA ASN A 51 9.38 17.02 19.01
C ASN A 51 10.57 16.12 18.61
N ASN A 52 10.86 15.04 19.37
CA ASN A 52 12.03 14.17 19.15
C ASN A 52 11.71 12.66 19.00
N ALA A 53 10.45 12.25 18.92
CA ALA A 53 10.06 10.82 18.99
C ALA A 53 9.69 10.16 17.67
N SER A 54 9.94 10.80 16.54
CA SER A 54 9.51 10.31 15.21
C SER A 54 10.43 9.27 14.57
N GLU A 55 11.49 8.87 15.24
CA GLU A 55 12.39 7.81 14.74
C GLU A 55 11.86 6.40 14.99
N ASN A 56 10.76 6.26 15.74
CA ASN A 56 10.24 4.99 16.16
C ASN A 56 9.12 4.48 15.23
N PHE A 57 8.88 3.17 15.27
CA PHE A 57 7.77 2.47 14.60
C PHE A 57 6.40 3.19 14.72
N ILE A 58 6.14 3.85 15.86
CA ILE A 58 4.96 4.68 16.09
C ILE A 58 4.80 5.77 15.03
N GLY A 59 5.89 6.41 14.60
CA GLY A 59 5.87 7.41 13.52
C GLY A 59 5.44 6.83 12.17
N LEU A 60 5.87 5.61 11.85
CA LEU A 60 5.45 4.92 10.62
C LEU A 60 3.96 4.58 10.65
N VAL A 61 3.46 4.01 11.74
CA VAL A 61 2.03 3.68 11.88
C VAL A 61 1.18 4.95 11.83
N ASN A 62 1.65 6.03 12.47
CA ASN A 62 0.99 7.33 12.42
C ASN A 62 0.93 7.92 10.99
N LEU A 63 1.97 7.71 10.18
CA LEU A 63 1.97 8.11 8.78
C LEU A 63 0.90 7.35 7.97
N PHE A 64 0.81 6.03 8.14
CA PHE A 64 -0.19 5.20 7.45
C PHE A 64 -1.63 5.48 7.92
N SER A 65 -1.81 5.95 9.15
CA SER A 65 -3.11 6.41 9.65
C SER A 65 -3.41 7.88 9.30
N GLY A 66 -2.47 8.59 8.63
CA GLY A 66 -2.63 10.01 8.29
C GLY A 66 -2.67 10.96 9.49
N GLY A 67 -1.99 10.61 10.59
CA GLY A 67 -1.97 11.38 11.83
C GLY A 67 -3.03 10.97 12.86
N ALA A 68 -3.95 10.09 12.50
CA ALA A 68 -5.09 9.69 13.33
C ALA A 68 -4.69 8.90 14.60
N MET A 69 -3.57 8.14 14.54
CA MET A 69 -3.11 7.31 15.64
C MET A 69 -2.68 8.13 16.85
N LEU A 70 -1.87 9.16 16.66
CA LEU A 70 -1.41 10.03 17.75
C LEU A 70 -2.56 10.86 18.36
N GLN A 71 -3.62 11.10 17.59
CA GLN A 71 -4.83 11.77 18.07
C GLN A 71 -5.80 10.82 18.77
N LEU A 72 -5.50 9.50 18.82
CA LEU A 72 -6.40 8.47 19.35
C LEU A 72 -7.82 8.62 18.80
N SER A 73 -7.93 8.87 17.49
CA SER A 73 -9.22 9.07 16.81
C SER A 73 -9.95 7.74 16.61
N ILE A 74 -11.22 7.81 16.18
CA ILE A 74 -12.02 6.62 15.81
C ILE A 74 -11.30 5.82 14.70
N PHE A 75 -10.59 6.49 13.79
CA PHE A 75 -9.81 5.87 12.72
C PHE A 75 -8.32 5.73 13.04
N ALA A 76 -7.95 5.66 14.33
CA ALA A 76 -6.56 5.60 14.78
C ALA A 76 -5.76 4.45 14.16
N LEU A 77 -6.36 3.28 13.96
CA LEU A 77 -5.73 2.12 13.33
C LEU A 77 -5.55 2.28 11.82
N GLY A 78 -6.33 3.17 11.20
CA GLY A 78 -6.33 3.36 9.75
C GLY A 78 -6.61 2.08 8.98
N VAL A 79 -5.87 1.87 7.91
CA VAL A 79 -5.99 0.73 6.98
C VAL A 79 -5.06 -0.42 7.37
N MET A 80 -4.16 -0.24 8.35
CA MET A 80 -3.11 -1.20 8.71
C MET A 80 -3.62 -2.61 9.05
N PRO A 81 -4.68 -2.81 9.86
CA PRO A 81 -5.17 -4.14 10.18
C PRO A 81 -5.61 -4.92 8.94
N TYR A 82 -6.24 -4.23 7.98
CA TYR A 82 -6.66 -4.85 6.73
C TYR A 82 -5.49 -5.23 5.83
N ILE A 83 -4.48 -4.36 5.71
CA ILE A 83 -3.27 -4.67 4.94
C ILE A 83 -2.62 -5.93 5.51
N THR A 84 -2.41 -5.97 6.83
CA THR A 84 -1.80 -7.12 7.51
C THR A 84 -2.63 -8.39 7.31
N ALA A 85 -3.96 -8.31 7.43
CA ALA A 85 -4.86 -9.44 7.20
C ALA A 85 -4.79 -9.95 5.76
N SER A 86 -4.84 -9.04 4.79
CA SER A 86 -4.73 -9.38 3.35
C SER A 86 -3.41 -10.09 3.04
N ILE A 87 -2.31 -9.60 3.62
CA ILE A 87 -0.99 -10.20 3.53
C ILE A 87 -1.00 -11.63 4.07
N VAL A 88 -1.51 -11.82 5.30
CA VAL A 88 -1.58 -13.13 5.95
C VAL A 88 -2.40 -14.11 5.11
N ILE A 89 -3.55 -13.71 4.59
CA ILE A 89 -4.38 -14.56 3.72
C ILE A 89 -3.66 -14.91 2.41
N GLN A 90 -2.93 -13.96 1.81
CA GLN A 90 -2.13 -14.24 0.62
C GLN A 90 -1.01 -15.25 0.89
N LEU A 91 -0.34 -15.15 2.05
CA LEU A 91 0.66 -16.12 2.47
C LEU A 91 0.04 -17.49 2.73
N LEU A 92 -1.09 -17.53 3.44
CA LEU A 92 -1.82 -18.79 3.73
C LEU A 92 -2.31 -19.48 2.45
N ARG A 93 -2.59 -18.74 1.39
CA ARG A 93 -2.98 -19.27 0.08
C ARG A 93 -1.88 -20.19 -0.51
N VAL A 94 -0.62 -19.90 -0.26
CA VAL A 94 0.51 -20.73 -0.73
C VAL A 94 0.75 -21.93 0.16
N VAL A 95 0.55 -21.76 1.48
CA VAL A 95 0.86 -22.79 2.47
C VAL A 95 -0.26 -23.81 2.63
N ILE A 96 -1.52 -23.35 2.52
CA ILE A 96 -2.71 -24.19 2.76
C ILE A 96 -3.37 -24.58 1.43
N PRO A 97 -3.36 -25.89 1.05
CA PRO A 97 -3.95 -26.35 -0.22
C PRO A 97 -5.42 -25.99 -0.40
N ARG A 98 -6.17 -25.88 0.72
CA ARG A 98 -7.58 -25.49 0.68
C ARG A 98 -7.79 -24.03 0.21
N PHE A 99 -6.92 -23.13 0.58
CA PHE A 99 -6.96 -21.72 0.11
C PHE A 99 -6.52 -21.61 -1.35
N GLU A 100 -5.58 -22.43 -1.79
CA GLU A 100 -5.20 -22.53 -3.20
C GLU A 100 -6.35 -23.06 -4.05
N ALA A 101 -7.06 -24.09 -3.60
CA ALA A 101 -8.25 -24.62 -4.28
C ALA A 101 -9.35 -23.55 -4.41
N LEU A 102 -9.61 -22.79 -3.35
CA LEU A 102 -10.57 -21.68 -3.39
C LEU A 102 -10.17 -20.61 -4.42
N HIS A 103 -8.90 -20.31 -4.55
CA HIS A 103 -8.43 -19.36 -5.57
C HIS A 103 -8.69 -19.89 -7.00
N LYS A 104 -8.49 -21.18 -7.23
CA LYS A 104 -8.74 -21.83 -8.53
C LYS A 104 -10.25 -21.90 -8.87
N GLU A 105 -11.15 -21.79 -7.89
CA GLU A 105 -12.61 -21.69 -8.11
C GLU A 105 -13.04 -20.35 -8.77
N GLY A 106 -12.11 -19.38 -8.94
CA GLY A 106 -12.39 -18.08 -9.56
C GLY A 106 -13.17 -17.14 -8.66
N GLN A 107 -14.14 -16.37 -9.21
CA GLN A 107 -14.83 -15.30 -8.48
C GLN A 107 -15.53 -15.76 -7.20
N SER A 108 -16.12 -16.97 -7.20
CA SER A 108 -16.78 -17.52 -6.00
C SER A 108 -15.81 -17.81 -4.88
N GLY A 109 -14.64 -18.36 -5.20
CA GLY A 109 -13.58 -18.63 -4.22
C GLY A 109 -12.91 -17.36 -3.73
N GLU A 110 -12.70 -16.38 -4.60
CA GLU A 110 -12.14 -15.06 -4.20
C GLU A 110 -13.07 -14.31 -3.25
N ALA A 111 -14.37 -14.38 -3.43
CA ALA A 111 -15.35 -13.80 -2.49
C ALA A 111 -15.24 -14.42 -1.09
N LYS A 112 -15.02 -15.75 -0.98
CA LYS A 112 -14.78 -16.41 0.30
C LYS A 112 -13.45 -15.99 0.93
N LEU A 113 -12.38 -15.87 0.15
CA LEU A 113 -11.07 -15.41 0.64
C LEU A 113 -11.15 -13.97 1.16
N THR A 114 -11.88 -13.10 0.48
CA THR A 114 -12.15 -11.73 0.94
C THR A 114 -12.92 -11.74 2.27
N GLN A 115 -13.87 -12.65 2.44
CA GLN A 115 -14.61 -12.78 3.70
C GLN A 115 -13.69 -13.23 4.86
N TYR A 116 -12.77 -14.17 4.63
CA TYR A 116 -11.76 -14.55 5.62
C TYR A 116 -10.83 -13.38 5.96
N THR A 117 -10.46 -12.57 4.97
CA THR A 117 -9.68 -11.35 5.18
C THR A 117 -10.42 -10.38 6.10
N ARG A 118 -11.73 -10.18 5.92
CA ARG A 118 -12.57 -9.33 6.79
C ARG A 118 -12.57 -9.81 8.23
N TYR A 119 -12.79 -11.11 8.46
CA TYR A 119 -12.77 -11.68 9.82
C TYR A 119 -11.42 -11.51 10.49
N LEU A 120 -10.33 -11.80 9.75
CA LEU A 120 -8.97 -11.63 10.27
C LEU A 120 -8.66 -10.16 10.57
N THR A 121 -9.12 -9.23 9.73
CA THR A 121 -8.99 -7.79 9.93
C THR A 121 -9.60 -7.35 11.26
N ILE A 122 -10.83 -7.79 11.55
CA ILE A 122 -11.49 -7.45 12.83
C ILE A 122 -10.72 -8.01 14.01
N GLY A 123 -10.27 -9.28 13.93
CA GLY A 123 -9.44 -9.89 14.98
C GLY A 123 -8.14 -9.12 15.24
N LEU A 124 -7.42 -8.75 14.17
CA LEU A 124 -6.19 -7.95 14.27
C LEU A 124 -6.48 -6.53 14.76
N ALA A 125 -7.59 -5.92 14.37
CA ALA A 125 -7.99 -4.60 14.83
C ALA A 125 -8.24 -4.59 16.35
N VAL A 126 -8.89 -5.62 16.91
CA VAL A 126 -9.06 -5.76 18.38
C VAL A 126 -7.70 -5.86 19.09
N LEU A 127 -6.79 -6.67 18.59
CA LEU A 127 -5.44 -6.81 19.15
C LEU A 127 -4.66 -5.50 19.09
N GLN A 128 -4.63 -4.84 17.95
CA GLN A 128 -3.89 -3.59 17.75
C GLN A 128 -4.50 -2.44 18.54
N SER A 129 -5.83 -2.30 18.58
CA SER A 129 -6.49 -1.26 19.39
C SER A 129 -6.22 -1.43 20.89
N THR A 130 -6.27 -2.67 21.39
CA THR A 130 -5.92 -2.98 22.78
C THR A 130 -4.47 -2.58 23.07
N THR A 131 -3.54 -2.92 22.18
CA THR A 131 -2.13 -2.56 22.31
C THR A 131 -1.93 -1.04 22.38
N ILE A 132 -2.53 -0.30 21.45
CA ILE A 132 -2.42 1.17 21.40
C ILE A 132 -2.99 1.81 22.66
N LEU A 133 -4.14 1.35 23.13
CA LEU A 133 -4.77 1.91 24.35
C LEU A 133 -3.97 1.60 25.61
N VAL A 134 -3.41 0.39 25.73
CA VAL A 134 -2.54 0.04 26.87
C VAL A 134 -1.26 0.88 26.84
N THR A 135 -0.64 1.07 25.67
CA THR A 135 0.55 1.92 25.53
C THR A 135 0.25 3.41 25.73
N ALA A 136 -0.94 3.88 25.32
CA ALA A 136 -1.38 5.25 25.61
C ALA A 136 -1.61 5.47 27.11
N ARG A 137 -2.22 4.50 27.80
CA ARG A 137 -2.45 4.56 29.25
C ARG A 137 -1.15 4.49 30.07
N SER A 138 -0.18 3.67 29.64
CA SER A 138 1.13 3.59 30.32
C SER A 138 2.00 4.83 30.08
N GLY A 139 1.59 5.75 29.21
CA GLY A 139 2.38 6.90 28.79
C GLY A 139 3.50 6.56 27.81
N ALA A 140 3.70 5.29 27.50
CA ALA A 140 4.76 4.84 26.58
C ALA A 140 4.55 5.36 25.15
N LEU A 141 3.30 5.59 24.74
CA LEU A 141 2.97 6.18 23.44
C LEU A 141 3.53 7.60 23.30
N PHE A 142 3.59 8.36 24.40
CA PHE A 142 4.02 9.76 24.46
C PHE A 142 5.35 9.94 25.24
N ASN A 143 6.25 8.94 25.19
CA ASN A 143 7.55 8.96 25.87
C ASN A 143 7.48 9.30 27.36
N TYR A 144 6.47 8.79 28.07
CA TYR A 144 6.23 9.02 29.50
C TYR A 144 6.07 10.49 29.91
N GLN A 145 6.00 11.42 28.98
CA GLN A 145 5.80 12.84 29.28
C GLN A 145 4.34 13.20 29.55
N CYS A 146 3.42 12.30 29.23
CA CYS A 146 1.99 12.51 29.32
C CYS A 146 1.30 11.23 29.82
N SER A 147 0.93 11.21 31.10
CA SER A 147 0.26 10.06 31.75
C SER A 147 -1.26 10.16 31.85
N GLN A 148 -1.85 11.33 31.51
CA GLN A 148 -3.29 11.60 31.74
C GLN A 148 -4.11 11.69 30.47
N VAL A 149 -3.70 11.02 29.42
CA VAL A 149 -4.41 11.03 28.12
C VAL A 149 -5.74 10.28 28.19
N VAL A 150 -5.82 9.26 29.07
CA VAL A 150 -7.04 8.52 29.38
C VAL A 150 -7.33 8.71 30.87
N PRO A 151 -8.13 9.72 31.25
CA PRO A 151 -8.37 10.04 32.67
C PRO A 151 -9.10 8.91 33.41
N ASP A 152 -10.06 8.25 32.76
CA ASP A 152 -10.84 7.17 33.35
C ASP A 152 -10.20 5.81 33.08
N GLY A 153 -9.46 5.31 34.07
CA GLY A 153 -8.80 3.99 33.98
C GLY A 153 -9.72 2.78 34.19
N SER A 154 -11.05 2.95 34.10
CA SER A 154 -12.01 1.85 34.18
C SER A 154 -11.82 0.85 33.04
N VAL A 155 -11.83 -0.46 33.40
CA VAL A 155 -11.74 -1.54 32.38
C VAL A 155 -12.90 -1.43 31.40
N TRP A 156 -14.08 -1.01 31.84
CA TRP A 156 -15.24 -0.83 30.98
C TRP A 156 -15.01 0.24 29.89
N ASN A 157 -14.42 1.37 30.27
CA ASN A 157 -14.07 2.44 29.33
C ASN A 157 -13.05 1.97 28.28
N LEU A 158 -12.05 1.20 28.70
CA LEU A 158 -11.08 0.61 27.75
C LEU A 158 -11.73 -0.33 26.76
N VAL A 159 -12.66 -1.19 27.21
CA VAL A 159 -13.40 -2.10 26.32
C VAL A 159 -14.24 -1.31 25.31
N VAL A 160 -14.93 -0.26 25.73
CA VAL A 160 -15.72 0.62 24.84
C VAL A 160 -14.81 1.29 23.81
N MET A 161 -13.66 1.80 24.21
CA MET A 161 -12.69 2.43 23.30
C MET A 161 -12.15 1.43 22.26
N VAL A 162 -11.82 0.18 22.69
CA VAL A 162 -11.41 -0.90 21.76
C VAL A 162 -12.50 -1.19 20.76
N LEU A 163 -13.75 -1.29 21.19
CA LEU A 163 -14.88 -1.55 20.30
C LEU A 163 -15.09 -0.41 19.30
N ILE A 164 -14.96 0.85 19.73
CA ILE A 164 -15.11 2.01 18.84
C ILE A 164 -14.00 2.05 17.78
N MET A 165 -12.72 1.86 18.17
CA MET A 165 -11.60 1.83 17.24
C MET A 165 -11.70 0.66 16.26
N THR A 166 -12.14 -0.51 16.74
CA THR A 166 -12.37 -1.69 15.87
C THR A 166 -13.53 -1.43 14.90
N GLY A 167 -14.62 -0.84 15.39
CA GLY A 167 -15.73 -0.40 14.54
C GLY A 167 -15.30 0.62 13.49
N GLY A 168 -14.43 1.55 13.86
CA GLY A 168 -13.80 2.51 12.94
C GLY A 168 -13.02 1.82 11.81
N THR A 169 -12.23 0.79 12.13
CA THR A 169 -11.53 -0.03 11.12
C THR A 169 -12.52 -0.75 10.20
N GLY A 170 -13.61 -1.30 10.76
CA GLY A 170 -14.69 -1.90 9.96
C GLY A 170 -15.34 -0.91 8.99
N LEU A 171 -15.57 0.32 9.42
CA LEU A 171 -16.07 1.40 8.55
C LEU A 171 -15.08 1.77 7.44
N ILE A 172 -13.79 1.86 7.75
CA ILE A 172 -12.75 2.13 6.73
C ILE A 172 -12.72 1.01 5.69
N MET A 173 -12.78 -0.24 6.12
CA MET A 173 -12.83 -1.41 5.23
C MET A 173 -14.05 -1.33 4.31
N TRP A 174 -15.23 -1.05 4.85
CA TRP A 174 -16.45 -0.89 4.07
C TRP A 174 -16.37 0.27 3.07
N MET A 175 -15.84 1.43 3.49
CA MET A 175 -15.60 2.57 2.60
C MET A 175 -14.65 2.21 1.46
N ALA A 176 -13.58 1.46 1.75
CA ALA A 176 -12.64 1.03 0.74
C ALA A 176 -13.25 0.06 -0.29
N GLU A 177 -14.11 -0.85 0.16
CA GLU A 177 -14.85 -1.74 -0.73
C GLU A 177 -15.83 -0.94 -1.61
N LEU A 178 -16.56 0.02 -1.05
CA LEU A 178 -17.43 0.90 -1.83
C LEU A 178 -16.66 1.67 -2.93
N VAL A 179 -15.46 2.17 -2.62
CA VAL A 179 -14.60 2.82 -3.64
C VAL A 179 -14.17 1.82 -4.70
N THR A 180 -13.86 0.58 -4.34
CA THR A 180 -13.46 -0.45 -5.30
C THR A 180 -14.61 -0.82 -6.24
N ASP A 181 -15.83 -0.93 -5.73
CA ASP A 181 -17.00 -1.35 -6.49
C ASP A 181 -17.59 -0.23 -7.36
N THR A 182 -17.73 0.97 -6.81
CA THR A 182 -18.45 2.07 -7.46
C THR A 182 -17.58 3.27 -7.82
N GLY A 183 -16.36 3.34 -7.29
CA GLY A 183 -15.44 4.46 -7.47
C GLY A 183 -14.41 4.27 -8.58
N LEU A 184 -13.28 4.95 -8.43
CA LEU A 184 -12.13 4.87 -9.31
C LEU A 184 -10.93 4.25 -8.58
N GLY A 185 -10.37 3.19 -9.12
CA GLY A 185 -9.18 2.55 -8.56
C GLY A 185 -9.50 1.49 -7.49
N GLN A 186 -8.45 0.97 -6.87
CA GLN A 186 -8.58 0.12 -5.69
C GLN A 186 -8.80 1.00 -4.45
N GLY A 187 -9.93 0.85 -3.78
CA GLY A 187 -10.32 1.71 -2.66
C GLY A 187 -9.32 1.72 -1.52
N MET A 188 -8.79 0.55 -1.13
CA MET A 188 -7.76 0.47 -0.09
C MET A 188 -6.50 1.25 -0.45
N SER A 189 -5.99 1.07 -1.65
CA SER A 189 -4.81 1.80 -2.13
C SER A 189 -5.04 3.30 -2.17
N SER A 190 -6.24 3.74 -2.57
CA SER A 190 -6.61 5.16 -2.60
C SER A 190 -6.67 5.79 -1.20
N LEU A 191 -7.19 5.05 -0.19
CA LEU A 191 -7.23 5.52 1.20
C LEU A 191 -5.83 5.59 1.81
N ILE A 192 -4.96 4.59 1.54
CA ILE A 192 -3.56 4.60 1.98
C ILE A 192 -2.81 5.80 1.36
N PHE A 193 -2.96 5.99 0.06
CA PHE A 193 -2.36 7.12 -0.66
C PHE A 193 -2.75 8.45 -0.02
N MET A 194 -4.05 8.62 0.29
CA MET A 194 -4.54 9.86 0.90
C MET A 194 -4.05 10.06 2.32
N SER A 195 -3.99 8.98 3.12
CA SER A 195 -3.42 9.00 4.47
C SER A 195 -1.96 9.46 4.44
N ILE A 196 -1.17 8.86 3.57
CA ILE A 196 0.24 9.20 3.41
C ILE A 196 0.41 10.65 2.93
N CYS A 197 -0.30 11.07 1.89
CA CYS A 197 -0.23 12.45 1.39
C CYS A 197 -0.57 13.47 2.47
N SER A 198 -1.56 13.17 3.30
CA SER A 198 -1.99 14.06 4.37
C SER A 198 -0.97 14.23 5.50
N GLY A 199 -0.19 13.19 5.79
CA GLY A 199 0.90 13.26 6.78
C GLY A 199 2.19 13.86 6.20
N PHE A 200 2.42 13.63 4.91
CA PHE A 200 3.63 14.02 4.20
C PHE A 200 3.76 15.53 3.95
N LEU A 201 2.69 16.16 3.46
CA LEU A 201 2.70 17.59 3.10
C LEU A 201 3.01 18.54 4.27
N PRO A 202 2.39 18.39 5.46
CA PRO A 202 2.72 19.24 6.62
C PRO A 202 4.17 19.10 7.06
N GLN A 203 4.72 17.89 7.02
CA GLN A 203 6.11 17.64 7.42
C GLN A 203 7.12 18.27 6.44
N LEU A 204 6.84 18.23 5.13
CA LEU A 204 7.64 18.97 4.17
C LEU A 204 7.64 20.48 4.43
N TRP A 205 6.45 21.02 4.75
CA TRP A 205 6.30 22.43 5.06
C TRP A 205 7.13 22.84 6.31
N GLU A 206 7.16 21.98 7.34
CA GLU A 206 7.92 22.19 8.56
C GLU A 206 9.42 22.32 8.33
N ILE A 207 10.00 21.60 7.36
CA ILE A 207 11.43 21.68 7.03
C ILE A 207 11.77 23.06 6.45
N GLY A 208 10.90 23.62 5.61
CA GLY A 208 11.13 24.88 4.92
C GLY A 208 10.97 26.10 5.82
N TRP A 209 9.87 26.17 6.53
CA TRP A 209 9.48 27.34 7.34
C TRP A 209 9.92 27.26 8.79
N GLY A 210 10.26 26.07 9.31
CA GLY A 210 10.51 25.85 10.73
C GLY A 210 9.22 25.97 11.55
N THR A 211 9.17 25.31 12.70
CA THR A 211 8.10 25.47 13.70
C THR A 211 8.71 25.35 15.08
N ASN A 212 8.18 26.14 16.04
CA ASN A 212 8.49 26.04 17.48
C ASN A 212 9.98 26.00 17.86
N GLY A 213 10.77 26.93 17.34
CA GLY A 213 12.16 27.14 17.79
C GLY A 213 13.25 26.44 16.96
N THR A 214 12.89 25.83 15.84
CA THR A 214 13.85 25.40 14.82
C THR A 214 13.84 26.37 13.65
N ASP A 215 15.00 26.96 13.32
CA ASP A 215 15.14 27.80 12.13
C ASP A 215 14.90 26.95 10.88
N GLY A 216 13.95 27.37 10.06
CA GLY A 216 13.71 26.75 8.77
C GLY A 216 14.95 26.85 7.88
N ASN A 217 15.29 25.76 7.20
CA ASN A 217 16.45 25.75 6.31
C ASN A 217 16.01 25.44 4.88
N TRP A 218 15.87 26.49 4.07
CA TRP A 218 15.48 26.39 2.67
C TRP A 218 16.45 25.53 1.83
N GLY A 219 17.73 25.49 2.20
CA GLY A 219 18.71 24.64 1.53
C GLY A 219 18.41 23.15 1.75
N LYS A 220 18.11 22.75 2.99
CA LYS A 220 17.71 21.38 3.32
C LYS A 220 16.36 21.02 2.67
N PHE A 221 15.40 21.94 2.67
CA PHE A 221 14.11 21.77 1.99
C PHE A 221 14.31 21.50 0.49
N ALA A 222 15.09 22.34 -0.19
CA ALA A 222 15.36 22.16 -1.62
C ALA A 222 16.09 20.83 -1.91
N ALA A 223 17.03 20.42 -1.07
CA ALA A 223 17.71 19.12 -1.20
C ALA A 223 16.75 17.95 -1.04
N VAL A 224 15.85 17.98 -0.04
CA VAL A 224 14.86 16.93 0.18
C VAL A 224 13.88 16.87 -0.98
N VAL A 225 13.27 17.98 -1.38
CA VAL A 225 12.33 18.04 -2.49
C VAL A 225 12.98 17.60 -3.80
N GLY A 226 14.21 18.06 -4.08
CA GLY A 226 14.96 17.65 -5.26
C GLY A 226 15.19 16.15 -5.31
N THR A 227 15.62 15.54 -4.19
CA THR A 227 15.84 14.09 -4.11
C THR A 227 14.52 13.32 -4.27
N LEU A 228 13.44 13.80 -3.65
CA LEU A 228 12.11 13.20 -3.81
C LEU A 228 11.63 13.19 -5.26
N LEU A 229 11.81 14.30 -5.98
CA LEU A 229 11.47 14.40 -7.40
C LEU A 229 12.31 13.43 -8.25
N VAL A 230 13.60 13.32 -8.00
CA VAL A 230 14.47 12.38 -8.72
C VAL A 230 14.03 10.94 -8.49
N ILE A 231 13.77 10.56 -7.23
CA ILE A 231 13.28 9.22 -6.88
C ILE A 231 11.92 8.96 -7.54
N MET A 232 11.00 9.93 -7.50
CA MET A 232 9.68 9.79 -8.12
C MET A 232 9.77 9.56 -9.62
N ILE A 233 10.62 10.30 -10.33
CA ILE A 233 10.85 10.10 -11.78
C ILE A 233 11.42 8.70 -12.05
N LEU A 234 12.39 8.25 -11.25
CA LEU A 234 12.98 6.91 -11.37
C LEU A 234 11.93 5.82 -11.13
N VAL A 235 11.10 5.97 -10.08
CA VAL A 235 10.02 5.04 -9.78
C VAL A 235 9.01 4.96 -10.93
N ILE A 236 8.56 6.10 -11.46
CA ILE A 236 7.64 6.15 -12.59
C ILE A 236 8.24 5.46 -13.81
N TYR A 237 9.53 5.69 -14.10
CA TYR A 237 10.20 5.08 -15.23
C TYR A 237 10.26 3.56 -15.12
N VAL A 238 10.63 3.03 -13.95
CA VAL A 238 10.71 1.58 -13.73
C VAL A 238 9.32 0.91 -13.69
N GLU A 239 8.34 1.55 -13.06
CA GLU A 239 6.96 1.04 -13.01
C GLU A 239 6.27 0.99 -14.38
N LEU A 240 6.64 1.89 -15.30
CA LEU A 240 6.16 1.87 -16.67
C LEU A 240 6.92 0.88 -17.55
N ALA A 241 8.12 0.49 -17.15
CA ALA A 241 8.98 -0.38 -17.92
C ALA A 241 8.45 -1.83 -17.91
N GLN A 242 8.28 -2.39 -19.10
CA GLN A 242 7.79 -3.75 -19.29
C GLN A 242 8.57 -4.46 -20.40
N ARG A 243 8.85 -5.74 -20.20
CA ARG A 243 9.36 -6.61 -21.25
C ARG A 243 8.20 -7.22 -22.01
N ARG A 244 8.15 -6.99 -23.32
CA ARG A 244 7.11 -7.52 -24.21
C ARG A 244 7.59 -8.80 -24.85
N ILE A 245 6.95 -9.92 -24.54
CA ILE A 245 7.24 -11.22 -25.16
C ILE A 245 6.26 -11.42 -26.31
N PRO A 246 6.70 -11.59 -27.56
CA PRO A 246 5.80 -11.80 -28.67
C PRO A 246 5.12 -13.16 -28.56
N VAL A 247 3.81 -13.19 -28.73
CA VAL A 247 2.97 -14.38 -28.73
C VAL A 247 2.22 -14.41 -30.06
N GLN A 248 2.28 -15.55 -30.75
CA GLN A 248 1.56 -15.77 -31.97
C GLN A 248 0.46 -16.80 -31.75
N TYR A 249 -0.72 -16.53 -32.31
CA TYR A 249 -1.83 -17.47 -32.29
C TYR A 249 -1.93 -18.18 -33.64
N THR A 250 -2.17 -19.48 -33.63
CA THR A 250 -2.33 -20.29 -34.82
C THR A 250 -3.55 -19.83 -35.62
N ARG A 251 -3.36 -19.70 -36.94
CA ARG A 251 -4.46 -19.43 -37.87
C ARG A 251 -5.27 -20.71 -38.06
N ARG A 252 -6.58 -20.62 -37.95
CA ARG A 252 -7.49 -21.72 -38.26
C ARG A 252 -8.23 -21.39 -39.55
N MET A 253 -8.21 -22.31 -40.54
CA MET A 253 -9.08 -22.24 -41.70
C MET A 253 -10.40 -22.95 -41.38
N ILE A 254 -11.50 -22.23 -41.49
CA ILE A 254 -12.85 -22.79 -41.46
C ILE A 254 -13.50 -22.55 -42.82
N GLY A 255 -13.50 -23.59 -43.64
CA GLY A 255 -13.92 -23.49 -45.04
C GLY A 255 -12.95 -22.64 -45.87
N ARG A 256 -13.47 -21.65 -46.62
CA ARG A 256 -12.67 -20.71 -47.45
C ARG A 256 -12.21 -19.45 -46.71
N LYS A 257 -12.59 -19.28 -45.46
CA LYS A 257 -12.24 -18.08 -44.67
C LYS A 257 -11.15 -18.39 -43.65
N MET A 258 -10.11 -17.58 -43.63
CA MET A 258 -9.08 -17.60 -42.57
C MET A 258 -9.57 -16.84 -41.37
N TYR A 259 -9.60 -17.51 -40.22
CA TYR A 259 -9.89 -16.92 -38.89
C TYR A 259 -8.65 -17.01 -38.02
N GLY A 260 -8.32 -15.92 -37.32
CA GLY A 260 -7.20 -15.86 -36.36
C GLY A 260 -5.88 -15.45 -37.03
N GLY A 261 -4.80 -15.55 -36.28
CA GLY A 261 -3.46 -15.16 -36.72
C GLY A 261 -3.09 -13.74 -36.27
N SER A 262 -3.67 -13.26 -35.17
CA SER A 262 -3.18 -12.04 -34.51
C SER A 262 -1.89 -12.34 -33.78
N SER A 263 -0.88 -11.51 -33.99
CA SER A 263 0.29 -11.47 -33.14
C SER A 263 0.00 -10.47 -32.01
N THR A 264 0.16 -10.92 -30.78
CA THR A 264 0.07 -10.08 -29.59
C THR A 264 1.35 -10.20 -28.78
N TYR A 265 1.44 -9.51 -27.67
CA TYR A 265 2.57 -9.63 -26.76
C TYR A 265 2.10 -9.81 -25.31
N LEU A 266 2.86 -10.61 -24.56
CA LEU A 266 2.69 -10.76 -23.12
C LEU A 266 3.55 -9.70 -22.44
N PRO A 267 2.95 -8.69 -21.77
CA PRO A 267 3.71 -7.67 -21.05
C PRO A 267 4.11 -8.18 -19.67
N LEU A 268 5.40 -8.34 -19.41
CA LEU A 268 5.94 -8.62 -18.07
C LEU A 268 6.51 -7.33 -17.49
N LYS A 269 5.99 -6.86 -16.37
CA LYS A 269 6.53 -5.69 -15.66
C LYS A 269 7.91 -6.03 -15.09
N ILE A 270 8.82 -5.06 -15.01
CA ILE A 270 10.13 -5.23 -14.35
C ILE A 270 9.91 -5.43 -12.84
N ASN A 271 9.03 -4.62 -12.25
CA ASN A 271 8.60 -4.78 -10.86
C ASN A 271 7.23 -5.46 -10.85
N MET A 272 7.19 -6.79 -10.72
CA MET A 272 5.93 -7.54 -10.63
C MET A 272 5.38 -7.57 -9.20
N SER A 273 6.24 -7.46 -8.21
CA SER A 273 5.87 -7.43 -6.79
C SER A 273 5.28 -6.08 -6.34
N GLY A 274 5.46 -5.01 -7.15
CA GLY A 274 4.93 -3.68 -6.85
C GLY A 274 5.51 -3.09 -5.57
N VAL A 275 4.66 -2.48 -4.77
CA VAL A 275 5.02 -1.82 -3.50
C VAL A 275 4.85 -2.73 -2.27
N ILE A 276 4.42 -3.96 -2.48
CA ILE A 276 4.06 -4.90 -1.41
C ILE A 276 5.27 -5.36 -0.57
N PRO A 277 6.45 -5.74 -1.14
CA PRO A 277 7.58 -6.22 -0.37
C PRO A 277 8.09 -5.26 0.70
N PRO A 278 8.29 -3.96 0.44
CA PRO A 278 8.67 -3.00 1.48
C PRO A 278 7.63 -2.85 2.59
N ILE A 279 6.33 -2.96 2.28
CA ILE A 279 5.27 -2.90 3.29
C ILE A 279 5.32 -4.15 4.19
N PHE A 280 5.56 -5.34 3.61
CA PHE A 280 5.74 -6.59 4.37
C PHE A 280 6.95 -6.52 5.28
N ALA A 281 8.08 -6.09 4.74
CA ALA A 281 9.31 -5.95 5.49
C ALA A 281 9.13 -5.02 6.70
N SER A 282 8.50 -3.86 6.52
CA SER A 282 8.24 -2.93 7.61
C SER A 282 7.25 -3.49 8.64
N SER A 283 6.19 -4.18 8.20
CA SER A 283 5.20 -4.79 9.09
C SER A 283 5.78 -5.90 9.96
N ILE A 284 6.65 -6.74 9.38
CA ILE A 284 7.32 -7.81 10.14
C ILE A 284 8.35 -7.26 11.12
N LEU A 285 9.12 -6.25 10.72
CA LEU A 285 10.07 -5.58 11.61
C LEU A 285 9.40 -4.84 12.77
N ALA A 286 8.14 -4.47 12.59
CA ALA A 286 7.33 -3.89 13.64
C ALA A 286 6.96 -4.88 14.76
N VAL A 287 6.81 -6.17 14.46
CA VAL A 287 6.37 -7.17 15.45
C VAL A 287 7.32 -7.28 16.65
N PRO A 288 8.66 -7.43 16.49
CA PRO A 288 9.57 -7.44 17.62
C PRO A 288 9.51 -6.17 18.48
N THR A 289 9.35 -4.99 17.85
CA THR A 289 9.25 -3.72 18.58
C THR A 289 7.97 -3.61 19.39
N LEU A 290 6.85 -4.13 18.87
CA LEU A 290 5.60 -4.24 19.60
C LEU A 290 5.73 -5.20 20.81
N ILE A 291 6.35 -6.37 20.63
CA ILE A 291 6.58 -7.33 21.71
C ILE A 291 7.47 -6.70 22.79
N ALA A 292 8.49 -5.94 22.40
CA ALA A 292 9.38 -5.26 23.34
C ALA A 292 8.66 -4.22 24.22
N GLN A 293 7.54 -3.62 23.75
CA GLN A 293 6.73 -2.69 24.55
C GLN A 293 6.01 -3.35 25.73
N PHE A 294 5.74 -4.65 25.65
CA PHE A 294 5.15 -5.43 26.76
C PHE A 294 6.20 -6.00 27.72
N GLY A 295 7.48 -5.99 27.33
CA GLY A 295 8.59 -6.46 28.16
C GLY A 295 9.03 -5.41 29.18
N ASN A 296 9.63 -5.89 30.29
CA ASN A 296 10.24 -4.97 31.25
C ASN A 296 11.46 -4.28 30.62
N SER A 297 11.53 -2.95 30.72
CA SER A 297 12.60 -2.13 30.13
C SER A 297 14.02 -2.49 30.59
N ASP A 298 14.15 -3.22 31.69
CA ASP A 298 15.44 -3.64 32.24
C ASP A 298 16.03 -4.91 31.61
N GLN A 299 15.23 -5.68 30.88
CA GLN A 299 15.70 -6.90 30.23
C GLN A 299 16.63 -6.59 29.05
N SER A 300 17.73 -7.33 28.95
CA SER A 300 18.78 -7.09 27.94
C SER A 300 18.27 -7.20 26.51
N TRP A 301 17.33 -8.11 26.22
CA TRP A 301 16.76 -8.29 24.89
C TRP A 301 15.85 -7.11 24.49
N VAL A 302 15.10 -6.52 25.46
CA VAL A 302 14.27 -5.33 25.23
C VAL A 302 15.15 -4.12 24.90
N LYS A 303 16.23 -3.92 25.67
CA LYS A 303 17.22 -2.86 25.40
C LYS A 303 17.85 -3.04 24.02
N TRP A 304 18.22 -4.27 23.65
CA TRP A 304 18.81 -4.54 22.34
C TRP A 304 17.83 -4.26 21.19
N ILE A 305 16.56 -4.68 21.30
CA ILE A 305 15.52 -4.40 20.29
C ILE A 305 15.30 -2.89 20.17
N ASN A 306 15.17 -2.18 21.28
CA ASN A 306 14.93 -0.73 21.27
C ASN A 306 16.12 0.05 20.70
N SER A 307 17.35 -0.36 20.94
CA SER A 307 18.52 0.32 20.40
C SER A 307 18.79 0.01 18.91
N ASN A 308 18.50 -1.22 18.47
CA ASN A 308 18.89 -1.68 17.14
C ASN A 308 17.72 -1.83 16.14
N LEU A 309 16.53 -2.25 16.60
CA LEU A 309 15.39 -2.49 15.71
C LEU A 309 14.32 -1.40 15.78
N ALA A 310 14.15 -0.71 16.90
CA ALA A 310 13.22 0.40 16.98
C ALA A 310 13.77 1.67 16.32
N ASN A 311 15.09 1.80 16.20
CA ASN A 311 15.73 2.92 15.57
C ASN A 311 15.93 2.65 14.07
N THR A 312 15.20 3.38 13.22
CA THR A 312 15.22 3.23 11.76
C THR A 312 16.56 3.63 11.12
N THR A 313 17.41 4.35 11.83
CA THR A 313 18.76 4.77 11.38
C THR A 313 19.84 3.75 11.76
N SER A 314 19.52 2.73 12.55
CA SER A 314 20.47 1.69 12.94
C SER A 314 20.90 0.83 11.75
N VAL A 315 22.18 0.50 11.70
CA VAL A 315 22.75 -0.39 10.67
C VAL A 315 22.05 -1.76 10.66
N TRP A 316 21.71 -2.28 11.84
CA TRP A 316 21.00 -3.55 11.98
C TRP A 316 19.58 -3.51 11.40
N TYR A 317 18.86 -2.42 11.66
CA TYR A 317 17.53 -2.23 11.07
C TYR A 317 17.63 -2.17 9.55
N ILE A 318 18.53 -1.35 9.00
CA ILE A 318 18.69 -1.18 7.55
C ILE A 318 19.09 -2.51 6.88
N ALA A 319 20.04 -3.25 7.46
CA ALA A 319 20.48 -4.54 6.92
C ALA A 319 19.35 -5.56 6.91
N LEU A 320 18.62 -5.69 8.02
CA LEU A 320 17.50 -6.63 8.11
C LEU A 320 16.32 -6.21 7.21
N TYR A 321 16.04 -4.91 7.12
CA TYR A 321 15.02 -4.37 6.23
C TYR A 321 15.35 -4.64 4.76
N ALA A 322 16.60 -4.40 4.34
CA ALA A 322 17.07 -4.70 2.99
C ALA A 322 16.94 -6.20 2.64
N LEU A 323 17.36 -7.08 3.57
CA LEU A 323 17.25 -8.51 3.41
C LEU A 323 15.79 -8.95 3.26
N MET A 324 14.90 -8.42 4.10
CA MET A 324 13.47 -8.73 4.04
C MET A 324 12.82 -8.23 2.75
N ILE A 325 13.19 -7.05 2.24
CA ILE A 325 12.69 -6.56 0.95
C ILE A 325 13.05 -7.53 -0.17
N VAL A 326 14.30 -7.95 -0.25
CA VAL A 326 14.76 -8.90 -1.27
C VAL A 326 14.01 -10.22 -1.14
N PHE A 327 13.94 -10.77 0.06
CA PHE A 327 13.23 -12.03 0.33
C PHE A 327 11.76 -11.95 -0.13
N PHE A 328 11.03 -10.92 0.29
CA PHE A 328 9.62 -10.76 -0.08
C PHE A 328 9.42 -10.42 -1.55
N CYS A 329 10.38 -9.77 -2.20
CA CYS A 329 10.30 -9.51 -3.63
C CYS A 329 10.28 -10.83 -4.43
N PHE A 330 11.19 -11.75 -4.15
CA PHE A 330 11.21 -13.07 -4.79
C PHE A 330 9.98 -13.90 -4.42
N PHE A 331 9.68 -13.97 -3.15
CA PHE A 331 8.54 -14.74 -2.63
C PHE A 331 7.21 -14.29 -3.23
N TYR A 332 6.95 -12.98 -3.24
CA TYR A 332 5.69 -12.44 -3.77
C TYR A 332 5.57 -12.60 -5.29
N THR A 333 6.68 -12.50 -6.01
CA THR A 333 6.67 -12.69 -7.46
C THR A 333 6.29 -14.11 -7.84
N GLU A 334 6.80 -15.13 -7.12
CA GLU A 334 6.43 -16.53 -7.33
C GLU A 334 4.94 -16.81 -7.05
N ILE A 335 4.37 -16.11 -6.06
CA ILE A 335 2.93 -16.23 -5.75
C ILE A 335 2.06 -15.59 -6.81
N THR A 336 2.46 -14.41 -7.29
CA THR A 336 1.61 -13.60 -8.18
C THR A 336 1.60 -14.11 -9.61
N PHE A 337 2.69 -14.70 -10.03
CA PHE A 337 2.82 -15.23 -11.40
C PHE A 337 3.21 -16.71 -11.39
N ASN A 338 2.31 -17.53 -11.89
CA ASN A 338 2.56 -18.96 -12.10
C ASN A 338 2.92 -19.21 -13.58
N PRO A 339 4.20 -19.50 -13.89
CA PRO A 339 4.64 -19.75 -15.25
C PRO A 339 3.96 -20.95 -15.91
N ASP A 340 3.70 -22.03 -15.13
CA ASP A 340 3.09 -23.25 -15.62
C ASP A 340 1.65 -23.01 -16.05
N GLU A 341 0.85 -22.37 -15.19
CA GLU A 341 -0.53 -22.03 -15.50
C GLU A 341 -0.64 -21.08 -16.71
N THR A 342 0.27 -20.11 -16.80
CA THR A 342 0.32 -19.18 -17.95
C THR A 342 0.67 -19.92 -19.23
N ALA A 343 1.64 -20.84 -19.21
CA ALA A 343 2.03 -21.64 -20.38
C ALA A 343 0.91 -22.59 -20.82
N ASP A 344 0.19 -23.21 -19.88
CA ASP A 344 -0.93 -24.10 -20.17
C ASP A 344 -2.12 -23.33 -20.73
N ASN A 345 -2.44 -22.17 -20.21
CA ASN A 345 -3.47 -21.29 -20.75
C ASN A 345 -3.12 -20.86 -22.18
N MET A 346 -1.86 -20.46 -22.42
CA MET A 346 -1.41 -20.14 -23.79
C MET A 346 -1.57 -21.33 -24.74
N LYS A 347 -1.21 -22.55 -24.31
CA LYS A 347 -1.35 -23.77 -25.10
C LYS A 347 -2.82 -24.08 -25.41
N GLN A 348 -3.74 -23.92 -24.44
CA GLN A 348 -5.17 -24.14 -24.64
C GLN A 348 -5.78 -23.19 -25.66
N TYR A 349 -5.35 -21.93 -25.68
CA TYR A 349 -5.81 -20.93 -26.66
C TYR A 349 -5.04 -20.96 -27.99
N GLY A 350 -4.12 -21.93 -28.19
CA GLY A 350 -3.34 -22.06 -29.40
C GLY A 350 -2.29 -20.99 -29.61
N GLY A 351 -1.88 -20.31 -28.51
CA GLY A 351 -0.80 -19.35 -28.50
C GLY A 351 0.56 -20.02 -28.31
N PHE A 352 1.58 -19.53 -28.99
CA PHE A 352 2.96 -19.99 -28.82
C PHE A 352 3.95 -18.81 -28.93
N ILE A 353 5.11 -18.98 -28.33
CA ILE A 353 6.21 -18.03 -28.45
C ILE A 353 7.07 -18.47 -29.63
N PRO A 354 7.38 -17.59 -30.61
CA PRO A 354 8.21 -17.96 -31.74
C PRO A 354 9.55 -18.55 -31.33
N GLY A 355 9.87 -19.73 -31.82
CA GLY A 355 11.11 -20.46 -31.52
C GLY A 355 11.05 -21.31 -30.24
N ILE A 356 9.94 -21.35 -29.49
CA ILE A 356 9.80 -22.14 -28.25
C ILE A 356 8.58 -23.06 -28.38
N ARG A 357 8.77 -24.36 -28.02
CA ARG A 357 7.69 -25.35 -28.06
C ARG A 357 6.65 -25.02 -26.97
N ALA A 358 5.36 -25.06 -27.31
CA ALA A 358 4.27 -24.86 -26.39
C ALA A 358 4.27 -25.93 -25.26
N GLY A 359 3.95 -25.54 -24.03
CA GLY A 359 3.93 -26.37 -22.83
C GLY A 359 5.12 -26.13 -21.91
N SER A 360 5.76 -27.16 -21.38
CA SER A 360 6.82 -27.07 -20.36
C SER A 360 8.04 -26.22 -20.80
N ALA A 361 8.39 -26.23 -22.09
CA ALA A 361 9.47 -25.38 -22.60
C ALA A 361 9.12 -23.90 -22.52
N THR A 362 7.85 -23.54 -22.73
CA THR A 362 7.34 -22.17 -22.58
C THR A 362 7.35 -21.77 -21.10
N SER A 363 6.93 -22.66 -20.17
CA SER A 363 6.98 -22.43 -18.74
C SER A 363 8.41 -22.17 -18.26
N ASN A 364 9.37 -23.00 -18.63
CA ASN A 364 10.78 -22.84 -18.29
C ASN A 364 11.37 -21.51 -18.81
N TYR A 365 10.99 -21.11 -20.03
CA TYR A 365 11.42 -19.83 -20.60
C TYR A 365 10.83 -18.64 -19.82
N LEU A 366 9.53 -18.68 -19.51
CA LEU A 366 8.87 -17.63 -18.73
C LEU A 366 9.47 -17.52 -17.33
N SER A 367 9.72 -18.65 -16.66
CA SER A 367 10.39 -18.70 -15.35
C SER A 367 11.80 -18.09 -15.41
N TYR A 368 12.58 -18.44 -16.42
CA TYR A 368 13.92 -17.86 -16.63
C TYR A 368 13.86 -16.33 -16.80
N VAL A 369 12.97 -15.84 -17.64
CA VAL A 369 12.81 -14.39 -17.88
C VAL A 369 12.35 -13.69 -16.61
N MET A 370 11.38 -14.27 -15.90
CA MET A 370 10.87 -13.74 -14.64
C MET A 370 11.93 -13.58 -13.57
N ASN A 371 12.73 -14.64 -13.33
CA ASN A 371 13.78 -14.59 -12.32
C ASN A 371 14.82 -13.50 -12.61
N ARG A 372 15.13 -13.28 -13.89
CA ARG A 372 16.02 -12.18 -14.31
C ARG A 372 15.40 -10.81 -14.08
N LEU A 373 14.13 -10.62 -14.43
CA LEU A 373 13.42 -9.37 -14.21
C LEU A 373 13.25 -9.09 -12.72
N ASN A 374 12.92 -10.11 -11.95
CA ASN A 374 12.72 -9.99 -10.49
C ASN A 374 14.01 -9.60 -9.76
N THR A 375 15.17 -10.12 -10.18
CA THR A 375 16.46 -9.70 -9.63
C THR A 375 16.69 -8.20 -9.83
N VAL A 376 16.41 -7.67 -11.04
CA VAL A 376 16.51 -6.23 -11.32
C VAL A 376 15.50 -5.44 -10.50
N GLY A 377 14.25 -5.96 -10.38
CA GLY A 377 13.21 -5.38 -9.56
C GLY A 377 13.56 -5.32 -8.07
N ALA A 378 14.16 -6.38 -7.52
CA ALA A 378 14.59 -6.43 -6.12
C ALA A 378 15.69 -5.39 -5.83
N VAL A 379 16.70 -5.28 -6.71
CA VAL A 379 17.76 -4.26 -6.60
C VAL A 379 17.17 -2.85 -6.67
N TYR A 380 16.26 -2.61 -7.60
CA TYR A 380 15.55 -1.34 -7.71
C TYR A 380 14.77 -1.00 -6.43
N LEU A 381 13.95 -1.93 -5.90
CA LEU A 381 13.19 -1.72 -4.67
C LEU A 381 14.09 -1.42 -3.48
N LEU A 382 15.23 -2.11 -3.39
CA LEU A 382 16.21 -1.89 -2.36
C LEU A 382 16.81 -0.47 -2.43
N PHE A 383 17.19 -0.01 -3.62
CA PHE A 383 17.70 1.36 -3.80
C PHE A 383 16.66 2.40 -3.41
N VAL A 384 15.43 2.27 -3.91
CA VAL A 384 14.36 3.25 -3.61
C VAL A 384 14.01 3.25 -2.13
N ALA A 385 14.04 2.10 -1.46
CA ALA A 385 13.76 2.01 -0.03
C ALA A 385 14.87 2.63 0.84
N LEU A 386 16.14 2.49 0.43
CA LEU A 386 17.30 2.94 1.23
C LEU A 386 17.70 4.39 0.99
N ILE A 387 17.53 4.93 -0.23
CA ILE A 387 17.98 6.30 -0.56
C ILE A 387 17.44 7.35 0.42
N PRO A 388 16.12 7.39 0.78
CA PRO A 388 15.63 8.38 1.73
C PRO A 388 16.26 8.24 3.12
N THR A 389 16.49 7.03 3.59
CA THR A 389 17.12 6.77 4.90
C THR A 389 18.57 7.30 4.91
N VAL A 390 19.33 7.03 3.85
CA VAL A 390 20.70 7.53 3.69
C VAL A 390 20.70 9.05 3.59
N LEU A 391 19.72 9.65 2.91
CA LEU A 391 19.59 11.11 2.79
C LEU A 391 19.36 11.77 4.16
N ILE A 392 18.46 11.21 4.98
CA ILE A 392 18.17 11.70 6.33
C ILE A 392 19.45 11.69 7.17
N MET A 393 20.24 10.61 7.09
CA MET A 393 21.52 10.50 7.78
C MET A 393 22.54 11.53 7.27
N ALA A 394 22.68 11.68 5.96
CA ALA A 394 23.67 12.57 5.34
C ALA A 394 23.41 14.06 5.62
N LEU A 395 22.13 14.46 5.65
CA LEU A 395 21.74 15.85 5.92
C LEU A 395 21.60 16.18 7.41
N ASN A 396 21.82 15.19 8.31
CA ASN A 396 21.57 15.32 9.75
C ASN A 396 20.22 16.03 10.00
N LEU A 397 19.19 15.51 9.34
CA LEU A 397 17.84 16.03 9.53
C LEU A 397 17.35 15.48 10.87
N ASN A 398 17.44 16.31 11.92
CA ASN A 398 16.77 16.05 13.22
C ASN A 398 15.24 16.15 13.08
N THR A 399 14.73 16.05 11.88
CA THR A 399 13.33 16.22 11.56
C THR A 399 12.63 14.85 11.59
N LYS A 400 11.45 14.87 12.13
CA LYS A 400 10.42 13.82 12.25
C LYS A 400 9.94 13.26 10.90
N LEU A 401 10.84 13.09 9.93
CA LEU A 401 10.48 12.62 8.62
C LEU A 401 10.42 11.08 8.63
N PRO A 402 9.23 10.46 8.76
CA PRO A 402 9.07 9.04 8.50
C PRO A 402 9.11 8.78 6.99
N PHE A 403 10.05 9.43 6.29
CA PHE A 403 10.26 9.21 4.86
C PHE A 403 11.01 7.91 4.63
N GLY A 404 10.30 6.80 4.78
CA GLY A 404 10.77 5.56 4.18
C GLY A 404 10.56 5.60 2.66
N GLY A 405 11.43 4.94 1.91
CA GLY A 405 11.23 4.74 0.46
C GLY A 405 9.88 4.12 0.11
N THR A 406 9.25 3.42 1.06
CA THR A 406 7.89 2.89 0.96
C THR A 406 6.85 3.98 0.66
N THR A 407 6.96 5.14 1.29
CA THR A 407 6.02 6.27 1.12
C THR A 407 6.00 6.75 -0.34
N ILE A 408 7.19 6.95 -0.92
CA ILE A 408 7.34 7.41 -2.31
C ILE A 408 6.86 6.34 -3.29
N LEU A 409 7.20 5.07 -3.03
CA LEU A 409 6.74 3.94 -3.84
C LEU A 409 5.22 3.84 -3.85
N ILE A 410 4.57 3.99 -2.68
CA ILE A 410 3.11 3.93 -2.57
C ILE A 410 2.47 5.12 -3.30
N ILE A 411 2.98 6.33 -3.10
CA ILE A 411 2.45 7.52 -3.78
C ILE A 411 2.56 7.37 -5.30
N ALA A 412 3.73 6.97 -5.81
CA ALA A 412 3.93 6.81 -7.24
C ALA A 412 3.17 5.60 -7.82
N GLY A 413 3.21 4.45 -7.14
CA GLY A 413 2.57 3.22 -7.61
C GLY A 413 1.05 3.33 -7.65
N VAL A 414 0.44 3.79 -6.56
CA VAL A 414 -1.03 3.98 -6.49
C VAL A 414 -1.48 5.06 -7.46
N GLY A 415 -0.73 6.17 -7.56
CA GLY A 415 -1.03 7.24 -8.52
C GLY A 415 -1.02 6.74 -9.96
N LEU A 416 -0.01 5.94 -10.34
CA LEU A 416 0.08 5.35 -11.68
C LEU A 416 -1.03 4.33 -11.96
N ASP A 417 -1.34 3.45 -10.99
CA ASP A 417 -2.40 2.45 -11.16
C ASP A 417 -3.78 3.12 -11.28
N THR A 418 -4.04 4.15 -10.49
CA THR A 418 -5.29 4.94 -10.61
C THR A 418 -5.39 5.63 -11.96
N LEU A 419 -4.30 6.22 -12.47
CA LEU A 419 -4.25 6.83 -13.79
C LEU A 419 -4.47 5.82 -14.92
N ARG A 420 -3.88 4.61 -14.82
CA ARG A 420 -4.09 3.53 -15.80
C ARG A 420 -5.54 3.07 -15.84
N GLN A 421 -6.16 2.89 -14.67
CA GLN A 421 -7.57 2.50 -14.58
C GLN A 421 -8.49 3.61 -15.10
N ALA A 422 -8.22 4.88 -14.78
CA ALA A 422 -8.94 6.01 -15.34
C ALA A 422 -8.86 6.05 -16.87
N LYS A 423 -7.66 5.80 -17.42
CA LYS A 423 -7.45 5.76 -18.87
C LYS A 423 -8.22 4.58 -19.51
N ALA A 424 -8.13 3.40 -18.96
CA ALA A 424 -8.82 2.20 -19.48
C ALA A 424 -10.35 2.40 -19.48
N GLN A 425 -10.91 2.95 -18.39
CA GLN A 425 -12.33 3.26 -18.32
C GLN A 425 -12.72 4.35 -19.35
N THR A 426 -11.90 5.39 -19.52
CA THR A 426 -12.16 6.44 -20.53
C THR A 426 -12.21 5.85 -21.93
N GLU A 427 -11.29 4.96 -22.28
CA GLU A 427 -11.27 4.29 -23.57
C GLU A 427 -12.50 3.38 -23.78
N GLN A 428 -12.94 2.64 -22.76
CA GLN A 428 -14.15 1.82 -22.83
C GLN A 428 -15.40 2.66 -23.11
N PHE A 429 -15.56 3.80 -22.43
CA PHE A 429 -16.70 4.70 -22.67
C PHE A 429 -16.67 5.37 -24.06
N GLN A 430 -15.51 5.67 -24.60
CA GLN A 430 -15.40 6.19 -25.98
C GLN A 430 -15.85 5.15 -27.00
N TYR A 431 -15.47 3.86 -26.83
CA TYR A 431 -15.91 2.78 -27.71
C TYR A 431 -17.42 2.54 -27.61
N ALA A 432 -18.00 2.57 -26.42
CA ALA A 432 -19.45 2.44 -26.23
C ALA A 432 -20.22 3.58 -26.91
N GLY A 433 -19.76 4.84 -26.79
CA GLY A 433 -20.38 5.99 -27.46
C GLY A 433 -20.39 5.85 -29.00
N PHE A 434 -19.33 5.30 -29.60
CA PHE A 434 -19.25 5.08 -31.04
C PHE A 434 -20.25 4.00 -31.55
N LEU A 435 -20.51 2.99 -30.72
CA LEU A 435 -21.44 1.90 -31.11
C LEU A 435 -22.91 2.32 -30.98
N PHE A 436 -23.24 3.23 -30.07
CA PHE A 436 -24.61 3.70 -29.89
C PHE A 436 -24.96 4.85 -30.84
N GLU A 437 -24.00 5.67 -31.26
CA GLU A 437 -24.23 6.75 -32.23
C GLU A 437 -24.58 6.22 -33.64
N ASP A 438 -24.09 5.03 -34.01
CA ASP A 438 -24.39 4.35 -35.31
C ASP A 438 -25.81 3.71 -35.33
N THR A 439 -26.45 3.47 -34.18
CA THR A 439 -27.81 2.89 -34.13
C THR A 439 -28.88 3.94 -34.25
N ASP A 440 -28.68 5.16 -33.74
CA ASP A 440 -29.66 6.25 -33.88
C ASP A 440 -29.75 6.82 -35.29
N HIS A 441 -28.71 6.66 -36.12
CA HIS A 441 -28.75 7.05 -37.53
C HIS A 441 -29.40 6.02 -38.49
N LYS A 442 -29.69 4.80 -38.02
CA LYS A 442 -30.33 3.74 -38.85
C LYS A 442 -31.84 3.62 -38.63
N GLU A 443 -32.40 4.19 -37.58
CA GLU A 443 -33.86 4.18 -37.37
C GLU A 443 -34.58 5.44 -37.92
N GLY A 444 -33.84 6.36 -38.55
CA GLY A 444 -34.37 7.59 -39.15
C GLY A 444 -34.40 7.60 -40.71
N LYS A 445 -34.44 6.42 -41.34
CA LYS A 445 -34.67 6.34 -42.81
C LYS A 445 -35.75 5.35 -43.15
#